data_ed0ea6e61ffa32ecec0be292f73b9894
#
_entry.id   ed0ea6e61ffa32ecec0be292f73b9894
#
_cell.length_a   1.000
_cell.length_b   1.000
_cell.length_c   1.000
_cell.angle_alpha   90.00
_cell.angle_beta   90.00
_cell.angle_gamma   90.00
#
_symmetry.space_group_name_H-M   'P 1'
#
loop_
_entity.id
_entity.type
_entity.pdbx_description
1 polymer ?
#
loop_
_entity_poly.entity_id
_entity_poly.type
_entity_poly.pdbx_seq_one_letter_code
_entity_poly.pdbx_strand_id
1 'polypeptide(L)'
;MASLSAQQQRALLQSNLPAEDSFRVTLQRQSGLQVLQLNLGRLCNMRCSHCHVDAGPDQAHTQMPEAVVQQCLDAMERLKPELVDLTGGAPELHQSFRQLVRHARSLGCRVIDRCNLTVLLLPALADLAPFLAEQRVEIVASLPAPEELSTNAQRGDGTWQASLEALRLLNRLGYGQQGSGLELTLMSNPAGEELQQLTPCDEIRWRKTLAERGVAFNHLIGLNNMPIARFLLELEEQQRTTAYLQRLRGAYNPCSVSGLMCRSTLSVSPQGELFDCDFNQMLELPLPLELASVGLDDLGGREI
;
A
#
# COMPACT_ATOMS: atom_id res chain seq x y z
N MET A 1 -12.34 -18.50 6.51
CA MET A 1 -12.02 -19.12 5.19
C MET A 1 -10.52 -19.31 5.10
N ALA A 2 -10.06 -20.41 4.51
CA ALA A 2 -8.63 -20.62 4.27
C ALA A 2 -8.16 -19.64 3.17
N SER A 3 -7.01 -19.01 3.38
CA SER A 3 -6.40 -18.15 2.35
C SER A 3 -5.89 -19.00 1.18
N LEU A 4 -5.97 -18.46 -0.04
CA LEU A 4 -5.37 -19.09 -1.22
C LEU A 4 -3.84 -18.95 -1.17
N SER A 5 -3.13 -20.05 -1.47
CA SER A 5 -1.69 -19.95 -1.72
C SER A 5 -1.40 -19.12 -2.98
N ALA A 6 -0.19 -18.57 -3.08
CA ALA A 6 0.22 -17.81 -4.27
C ALA A 6 0.09 -18.65 -5.56
N GLN A 7 0.42 -19.95 -5.51
CA GLN A 7 0.24 -20.87 -6.64
C GLN A 7 -1.22 -20.99 -7.05
N GLN A 8 -2.14 -21.14 -6.09
CA GLN A 8 -3.58 -21.21 -6.37
C GLN A 8 -4.09 -19.89 -6.97
N GLN A 9 -3.68 -18.74 -6.43
CA GLN A 9 -4.04 -17.44 -6.97
C GLN A 9 -3.57 -17.29 -8.42
N ARG A 10 -2.31 -17.60 -8.72
CA ARG A 10 -1.77 -17.55 -10.10
C ARG A 10 -2.54 -18.48 -11.04
N ALA A 11 -2.86 -19.70 -10.61
CA ALA A 11 -3.63 -20.66 -11.42
C ALA A 11 -5.03 -20.14 -11.74
N LEU A 12 -5.73 -19.56 -10.75
CA LEU A 12 -7.05 -18.94 -10.94
C LEU A 12 -6.98 -17.75 -11.91
N LEU A 13 -6.01 -16.87 -11.74
CA LEU A 13 -5.83 -15.74 -12.64
C LEU A 13 -5.54 -16.18 -14.07
N GLN A 14 -4.67 -17.18 -14.26
CA GLN A 14 -4.34 -17.72 -15.58
C GLN A 14 -5.53 -18.41 -16.25
N SER A 15 -6.33 -19.18 -15.51
CA SER A 15 -7.51 -19.88 -16.07
C SER A 15 -8.62 -18.93 -16.49
N ASN A 16 -8.67 -17.74 -15.93
CA ASN A 16 -9.66 -16.70 -16.23
C ASN A 16 -9.20 -15.70 -17.34
N LEU A 17 -7.93 -15.80 -17.78
CA LEU A 17 -7.41 -14.99 -18.89
C LEU A 17 -7.51 -15.78 -20.20
N PRO A 18 -7.91 -15.15 -21.32
CA PRO A 18 -7.93 -15.79 -22.63
C PRO A 18 -6.53 -16.29 -23.03
N ALA A 19 -6.44 -17.51 -23.54
CA ALA A 19 -5.18 -18.16 -23.91
C ALA A 19 -4.39 -17.42 -25.03
N GLU A 20 -5.06 -16.65 -25.88
CA GLU A 20 -4.48 -15.96 -27.04
C GLU A 20 -3.95 -14.56 -26.72
N ASP A 21 -4.18 -14.07 -25.54
CA ASP A 21 -3.85 -12.71 -25.17
C ASP A 21 -2.56 -12.63 -24.38
N SER A 22 -1.46 -12.65 -25.08
CA SER A 22 -0.21 -12.13 -24.56
C SER A 22 -0.29 -10.61 -24.37
N PHE A 23 -1.06 -10.16 -23.38
CA PHE A 23 -0.95 -8.80 -22.85
C PHE A 23 0.40 -8.69 -22.14
N ARG A 24 1.47 -8.82 -22.92
CA ARG A 24 2.86 -8.73 -22.44
C ARG A 24 3.34 -7.31 -22.69
N VAL A 25 3.07 -6.45 -21.73
CA VAL A 25 3.86 -5.23 -21.63
C VAL A 25 5.20 -5.62 -21.02
N THR A 26 6.27 -5.56 -21.80
CA THR A 26 7.62 -5.70 -21.26
C THR A 26 7.92 -4.43 -20.48
N LEU A 27 7.74 -4.49 -19.16
CA LEU A 27 8.10 -3.39 -18.27
C LEU A 27 9.64 -3.37 -18.16
N GLN A 28 10.22 -2.27 -18.63
CA GLN A 28 11.64 -2.00 -18.38
C GLN A 28 11.76 -1.17 -17.10
N ARG A 29 12.62 -1.59 -16.20
CA ARG A 29 12.97 -0.78 -15.03
C ARG A 29 13.68 0.50 -15.47
N GLN A 30 13.51 1.56 -14.73
CA GLN A 30 14.30 2.78 -14.91
C GLN A 30 15.67 2.59 -14.27
N SER A 31 16.69 3.26 -14.80
CA SER A 31 17.97 3.36 -14.14
C SER A 31 17.86 4.16 -12.85
N GLY A 32 18.33 3.58 -11.76
CA GLY A 32 18.29 4.19 -10.43
C GLY A 32 17.03 3.89 -9.64
N LEU A 33 17.23 3.60 -8.36
CA LEU A 33 16.17 3.33 -7.39
C LEU A 33 15.62 4.65 -6.84
N GLN A 34 14.32 4.91 -7.05
CA GLN A 34 13.65 6.05 -6.46
C GLN A 34 12.96 5.69 -5.14
N VAL A 35 12.30 4.52 -5.10
CA VAL A 35 11.48 4.09 -3.98
C VAL A 35 11.97 2.77 -3.40
N LEU A 36 12.32 2.76 -2.13
CA LEU A 36 12.50 1.54 -1.35
C LEU A 36 11.22 1.30 -0.55
N GLN A 37 10.44 0.31 -0.97
CA GLN A 37 9.21 -0.08 -0.29
C GLN A 37 9.49 -1.24 0.67
N LEU A 38 9.10 -1.10 1.95
CA LEU A 38 9.28 -2.11 2.98
C LEU A 38 7.93 -2.63 3.44
N ASN A 39 7.66 -3.91 3.18
CA ASN A 39 6.50 -4.60 3.72
C ASN A 39 6.85 -5.18 5.10
N LEU A 40 6.34 -4.57 6.17
CA LEU A 40 6.67 -4.94 7.54
C LEU A 40 5.89 -6.15 8.08
N GLY A 41 5.06 -6.78 7.25
CA GLY A 41 4.26 -7.95 7.59
C GLY A 41 2.76 -7.70 7.49
N ARG A 42 1.98 -8.71 7.86
CA ARG A 42 0.51 -8.70 7.68
C ARG A 42 -0.27 -8.46 8.97
N LEU A 43 0.41 -8.14 10.09
CA LEU A 43 -0.28 -7.76 11.32
C LEU A 43 -1.07 -6.47 11.09
N CYS A 44 -2.37 -6.50 11.41
CA CYS A 44 -3.27 -5.36 11.28
C CYS A 44 -4.34 -5.43 12.37
N ASN A 45 -4.77 -4.29 12.89
CA ASN A 45 -5.90 -4.22 13.81
C ASN A 45 -7.28 -4.37 13.12
N MET A 46 -7.27 -4.52 11.79
CA MET A 46 -8.48 -4.64 10.95
C MET A 46 -8.42 -5.89 10.07
N ARG A 47 -9.60 -6.30 9.54
CA ARG A 47 -9.75 -7.40 8.58
C ARG A 47 -10.68 -6.97 7.45
N CYS A 48 -10.16 -6.17 6.51
CA CYS A 48 -10.93 -5.65 5.37
C CYS A 48 -11.21 -6.72 4.31
N SER A 49 -12.38 -6.70 3.67
CA SER A 49 -12.76 -7.68 2.64
C SER A 49 -11.87 -7.59 1.39
N HIS A 50 -11.50 -6.39 0.97
CA HIS A 50 -10.68 -6.13 -0.21
C HIS A 50 -9.17 -6.19 0.02
N CYS A 51 -8.71 -6.69 1.18
CA CYS A 51 -7.29 -6.64 1.52
C CYS A 51 -6.44 -7.54 0.61
N HIS A 52 -5.52 -6.91 -0.12
CA HIS A 52 -4.63 -7.58 -1.07
C HIS A 52 -3.43 -8.28 -0.40
N VAL A 53 -3.13 -7.99 0.88
CA VAL A 53 -2.04 -8.63 1.64
C VAL A 53 -2.55 -9.65 2.65
N ASP A 54 -3.86 -9.92 2.70
CA ASP A 54 -4.48 -10.82 3.67
C ASP A 54 -4.12 -10.50 5.13
N ALA A 55 -4.09 -9.21 5.46
CA ALA A 55 -3.72 -8.73 6.78
C ALA A 55 -4.84 -8.95 7.83
N GLY A 56 -4.43 -9.10 9.10
CA GLY A 56 -5.38 -9.27 10.20
C GLY A 56 -4.71 -9.32 11.56
N PRO A 57 -5.50 -9.32 12.67
CA PRO A 57 -4.97 -9.35 14.03
C PRO A 57 -4.24 -10.64 14.40
N ASP A 58 -4.51 -11.72 13.69
CA ASP A 58 -3.90 -13.04 13.87
C ASP A 58 -2.58 -13.22 13.10
N GLN A 59 -2.11 -12.20 12.38
CA GLN A 59 -0.96 -12.27 11.50
C GLN A 59 0.37 -11.81 12.14
N ALA A 60 0.47 -11.82 13.47
CA ALA A 60 1.68 -11.35 14.17
C ALA A 60 2.96 -12.15 13.79
N HIS A 61 2.79 -13.42 13.42
CA HIS A 61 3.90 -14.30 13.02
C HIS A 61 4.52 -13.97 11.67
N THR A 62 3.90 -13.06 10.91
CA THR A 62 4.36 -12.65 9.56
C THR A 62 5.21 -11.40 9.58
N GLN A 63 5.46 -10.81 10.76
CA GLN A 63 6.22 -9.57 10.87
C GLN A 63 7.67 -9.77 10.43
N MET A 64 8.25 -8.72 9.84
CA MET A 64 9.64 -8.70 9.40
C MET A 64 10.58 -8.95 10.59
N PRO A 65 11.47 -9.97 10.51
CA PRO A 65 12.42 -10.23 11.58
C PRO A 65 13.48 -9.12 11.70
N GLU A 66 14.02 -8.93 12.90
CA GLU A 66 15.04 -7.90 13.17
C GLU A 66 16.27 -8.00 12.25
N ALA A 67 16.68 -9.21 11.87
CA ALA A 67 17.78 -9.39 10.92
C ALA A 67 17.50 -8.77 9.55
N VAL A 68 16.25 -8.89 9.06
CA VAL A 68 15.84 -8.27 7.78
C VAL A 68 15.66 -6.75 7.96
N VAL A 69 15.17 -6.30 9.11
CA VAL A 69 15.13 -4.86 9.44
C VAL A 69 16.53 -4.26 9.35
N GLN A 70 17.55 -4.92 9.93
CA GLN A 70 18.91 -4.43 9.85
C GLN A 70 19.42 -4.36 8.41
N GLN A 71 19.17 -5.40 7.59
CA GLN A 71 19.50 -5.37 6.17
C GLN A 71 18.82 -4.21 5.43
N CYS A 72 17.57 -3.87 5.79
CA CYS A 72 16.87 -2.72 5.21
C CYS A 72 17.53 -1.39 5.62
N LEU A 73 17.96 -1.25 6.88
CA LEU A 73 18.69 -0.06 7.35
C LEU A 73 20.01 0.12 6.58
N ASP A 74 20.78 -0.96 6.46
CA ASP A 74 22.04 -0.97 5.71
C ASP A 74 21.81 -0.67 4.21
N ALA A 75 20.71 -1.19 3.64
CA ALA A 75 20.33 -0.90 2.25
C ALA A 75 19.97 0.57 2.05
N MET A 76 19.26 1.21 2.99
CA MET A 76 18.97 2.65 2.92
C MET A 76 20.25 3.49 2.86
N GLU A 77 21.28 3.15 3.66
CA GLU A 77 22.56 3.86 3.66
C GLU A 77 23.30 3.74 2.34
N ARG A 78 23.27 2.54 1.75
CA ARG A 78 23.96 2.26 0.47
C ARG A 78 23.23 2.84 -0.73
N LEU A 79 21.91 2.64 -0.80
CA LEU A 79 21.11 2.99 -1.98
C LEU A 79 20.65 4.44 -1.97
N LYS A 80 20.52 5.04 -0.79
CA LYS A 80 20.03 6.42 -0.58
C LYS A 80 18.79 6.72 -1.41
N PRO A 81 17.69 5.94 -1.25
CA PRO A 81 16.48 6.14 -2.02
C PRO A 81 15.91 7.53 -1.76
N GLU A 82 15.25 8.12 -2.74
CA GLU A 82 14.54 9.39 -2.55
C GLU A 82 13.38 9.23 -1.55
N LEU A 83 12.75 8.05 -1.57
CA LEU A 83 11.56 7.72 -0.80
C LEU A 83 11.65 6.34 -0.17
N VAL A 84 11.32 6.24 1.11
CA VAL A 84 11.03 4.98 1.82
C VAL A 84 9.53 4.88 2.03
N ASP A 85 8.91 3.82 1.49
CA ASP A 85 7.46 3.57 1.53
C ASP A 85 7.17 2.39 2.49
N LEU A 86 6.62 2.69 3.66
CA LEU A 86 6.31 1.69 4.68
C LEU A 86 4.90 1.14 4.47
N THR A 87 4.81 -0.16 4.23
CA THR A 87 3.55 -0.86 3.87
C THR A 87 3.40 -2.17 4.62
N GLY A 88 2.28 -2.86 4.36
CA GLY A 88 1.95 -4.14 4.97
C GLY A 88 0.48 -4.19 5.41
N GLY A 89 0.22 -4.77 6.57
CA GLY A 89 -1.09 -4.72 7.22
C GLY A 89 -1.33 -3.37 7.86
N ALA A 90 -0.74 -3.16 9.03
CA ALA A 90 -0.58 -1.87 9.70
C ALA A 90 0.90 -1.77 10.07
N PRO A 91 1.74 -1.13 9.25
CA PRO A 91 3.18 -1.09 9.46
C PRO A 91 3.55 -0.47 10.82
N GLU A 92 2.71 0.40 11.35
CA GLU A 92 2.86 1.09 12.62
C GLU A 92 2.85 0.14 13.84
N LEU A 93 2.28 -1.06 13.68
CA LEU A 93 2.28 -2.11 14.71
C LEU A 93 3.62 -2.88 14.78
N HIS A 94 4.52 -2.65 13.84
CA HIS A 94 5.83 -3.28 13.85
C HIS A 94 6.75 -2.59 14.88
N GLN A 95 7.43 -3.38 15.72
CA GLN A 95 8.29 -2.85 16.79
C GLN A 95 9.38 -1.90 16.27
N SER A 96 9.95 -2.16 15.09
CA SER A 96 11.02 -1.36 14.47
C SER A 96 10.51 -0.24 13.57
N PHE A 97 9.18 -0.02 13.48
CA PHE A 97 8.60 1.02 12.62
C PHE A 97 9.22 2.40 12.86
N ARG A 98 9.28 2.83 14.12
CA ARG A 98 9.84 4.14 14.49
C ARG A 98 11.34 4.24 14.23
N GLN A 99 12.07 3.14 14.35
CA GLN A 99 13.49 3.07 14.03
C GLN A 99 13.71 3.28 12.53
N LEU A 100 12.96 2.57 11.69
CA LEU A 100 13.00 2.70 10.23
C LEU A 100 12.69 4.14 9.79
N VAL A 101 11.64 4.73 10.36
CA VAL A 101 11.28 6.13 10.08
C VAL A 101 12.42 7.09 10.43
N ARG A 102 12.94 7.03 11.66
CA ARG A 102 14.02 7.93 12.09
C ARG A 102 15.27 7.76 11.24
N HIS A 103 15.62 6.52 10.94
CA HIS A 103 16.81 6.23 10.12
C HIS A 103 16.66 6.79 8.71
N ALA A 104 15.56 6.51 8.02
CA ALA A 104 15.30 7.06 6.69
C ALA A 104 15.34 8.60 6.70
N ARG A 105 14.71 9.24 7.70
CA ARG A 105 14.73 10.70 7.85
C ARG A 105 16.12 11.27 8.12
N SER A 106 16.96 10.57 8.89
CA SER A 106 18.35 10.98 9.15
C SER A 106 19.22 10.96 7.89
N LEU A 107 18.87 10.10 6.92
CA LEU A 107 19.53 10.03 5.60
C LEU A 107 18.97 11.06 4.60
N GLY A 108 17.96 11.85 4.99
CA GLY A 108 17.31 12.82 4.12
C GLY A 108 16.23 12.25 3.21
N CYS A 109 15.90 10.95 3.33
CA CYS A 109 14.83 10.34 2.55
C CYS A 109 13.46 10.91 2.94
N ARG A 110 12.56 11.05 1.97
CA ARG A 110 11.14 11.16 2.27
C ARG A 110 10.63 9.83 2.82
N VAL A 111 9.60 9.87 3.65
CA VAL A 111 8.99 8.65 4.19
C VAL A 111 7.49 8.72 4.00
N ILE A 112 6.91 7.67 3.42
CA ILE A 112 5.46 7.44 3.35
C ILE A 112 5.07 6.35 4.35
N ASP A 113 3.97 6.58 5.07
CA ASP A 113 3.26 5.60 5.88
C ASP A 113 1.92 5.26 5.21
N ARG A 114 1.72 3.96 4.86
CA ARG A 114 0.47 3.43 4.30
C ARG A 114 -0.52 3.11 5.42
N CYS A 115 -1.11 4.15 5.97
CA CYS A 115 -1.88 4.12 7.20
C CYS A 115 -3.33 3.67 6.99
N ASN A 116 -3.83 2.79 7.86
CA ASN A 116 -5.24 2.41 7.89
C ASN A 116 -6.14 3.35 8.70
N LEU A 117 -5.58 4.43 9.27
CA LEU A 117 -6.21 5.44 10.14
C LEU A 117 -6.60 4.94 11.53
N THR A 118 -7.32 3.81 11.64
CA THR A 118 -7.83 3.34 12.95
C THR A 118 -6.71 2.95 13.91
N VAL A 119 -5.53 2.62 13.40
CA VAL A 119 -4.34 2.31 14.20
C VAL A 119 -3.89 3.51 15.06
N LEU A 120 -4.11 4.74 14.58
CA LEU A 120 -3.76 5.99 15.27
C LEU A 120 -4.61 6.23 16.53
N LEU A 121 -5.72 5.50 16.68
CA LEU A 121 -6.61 5.60 17.84
C LEU A 121 -6.38 4.51 18.88
N LEU A 122 -5.43 3.62 18.65
CA LEU A 122 -5.07 2.58 19.60
C LEU A 122 -4.40 3.22 20.83
N PRO A 123 -4.86 2.91 22.06
CA PRO A 123 -4.29 3.51 23.28
C PRO A 123 -2.78 3.31 23.43
N ALA A 124 -2.27 2.16 22.98
CA ALA A 124 -0.84 1.84 22.99
C ALA A 124 -0.02 2.69 21.99
N LEU A 125 -0.66 3.40 21.06
CA LEU A 125 -0.04 4.21 20.02
C LEU A 125 -0.49 5.69 20.09
N ALA A 126 -0.93 6.16 21.26
CA ALA A 126 -1.46 7.52 21.42
C ALA A 126 -0.45 8.63 21.05
N ASP A 127 0.85 8.35 21.11
CA ASP A 127 1.94 9.25 20.75
C ASP A 127 2.39 9.10 19.26
N LEU A 128 1.77 8.19 18.50
CA LEU A 128 2.20 7.90 17.13
C LEU A 128 1.93 9.06 16.17
N ALA A 129 0.73 9.64 16.18
CA ALA A 129 0.41 10.75 15.29
C ALA A 129 1.32 11.99 15.53
N PRO A 130 1.61 12.41 16.77
CA PRO A 130 2.65 13.41 17.06
C PRO A 130 4.03 13.02 16.52
N PHE A 131 4.45 11.76 16.70
CA PHE A 131 5.72 11.26 16.18
C PHE A 131 5.81 11.37 14.64
N LEU A 132 4.75 10.95 13.92
CA LEU A 132 4.71 11.06 12.47
C LEU A 132 4.82 12.51 11.99
N ALA A 133 4.16 13.44 12.68
CA ALA A 133 4.24 14.87 12.41
C ALA A 133 5.64 15.44 12.67
N GLU A 134 6.26 15.09 13.79
CA GLU A 134 7.63 15.50 14.14
C GLU A 134 8.64 15.02 13.09
N GLN A 135 8.51 13.76 12.64
CA GLN A 135 9.36 13.17 11.62
C GLN A 135 8.99 13.58 10.20
N ARG A 136 7.93 14.40 10.04
CA ARG A 136 7.41 14.84 8.72
C ARG A 136 7.17 13.67 7.77
N VAL A 137 6.56 12.60 8.30
CA VAL A 137 6.16 11.44 7.51
C VAL A 137 4.94 11.81 6.68
N GLU A 138 4.94 11.49 5.40
CA GLU A 138 3.79 11.65 4.52
C GLU A 138 2.79 10.51 4.79
N ILE A 139 1.53 10.83 4.99
CA ILE A 139 0.52 9.83 5.28
C ILE A 139 -0.32 9.57 4.04
N VAL A 140 -0.34 8.31 3.59
CA VAL A 140 -1.29 7.81 2.59
C VAL A 140 -2.34 6.99 3.32
N ALA A 141 -3.46 7.64 3.61
CA ALA A 141 -4.52 7.11 4.45
C ALA A 141 -5.56 6.36 3.62
N SER A 142 -5.83 5.11 3.97
CA SER A 142 -6.86 4.32 3.30
C SER A 142 -8.26 4.75 3.75
N LEU A 143 -9.00 5.41 2.88
CA LEU A 143 -10.41 5.76 3.05
C LEU A 143 -11.17 5.37 1.76
N PRO A 144 -11.85 4.22 1.70
CA PRO A 144 -12.41 3.71 0.46
C PRO A 144 -13.40 4.64 -0.24
N ALA A 145 -14.27 5.28 0.55
CA ALA A 145 -15.31 6.17 0.04
C ALA A 145 -15.54 7.34 1.02
N PRO A 146 -16.10 8.47 0.55
CA PRO A 146 -16.43 9.61 1.42
C PRO A 146 -17.75 9.42 2.20
N GLU A 147 -18.33 8.22 2.19
CA GLU A 147 -19.59 7.87 2.84
C GLU A 147 -19.43 6.69 3.80
N GLU A 148 -20.25 6.70 4.86
CA GLU A 148 -20.20 5.70 5.93
C GLU A 148 -20.52 4.28 5.45
N LEU A 149 -21.61 4.12 4.70
CA LEU A 149 -22.07 2.81 4.25
C LEU A 149 -21.02 2.08 3.42
N SER A 150 -20.42 2.74 2.45
CA SER A 150 -19.43 2.15 1.56
C SER A 150 -18.12 1.83 2.30
N THR A 151 -17.68 2.70 3.20
CA THR A 151 -16.47 2.48 4.00
C THR A 151 -16.67 1.33 5.00
N ASN A 152 -17.78 1.31 5.73
CA ASN A 152 -18.06 0.25 6.69
C ASN A 152 -18.27 -1.11 6.01
N ALA A 153 -18.91 -1.15 4.84
CA ALA A 153 -19.09 -2.39 4.08
C ALA A 153 -17.77 -3.08 3.70
N GLN A 154 -16.73 -2.29 3.38
CA GLN A 154 -15.43 -2.84 3.00
C GLN A 154 -14.51 -3.11 4.19
N ARG A 155 -14.60 -2.32 5.25
CA ARG A 155 -13.60 -2.28 6.33
C ARG A 155 -14.12 -2.71 7.68
N GLY A 156 -15.43 -2.88 7.83
CA GLY A 156 -16.10 -3.23 9.08
C GLY A 156 -16.83 -2.05 9.72
N ASP A 157 -17.83 -2.38 10.53
CA ASP A 157 -18.68 -1.41 11.21
C ASP A 157 -17.88 -0.46 12.10
N GLY A 158 -18.28 0.80 12.11
CA GLY A 158 -17.64 1.85 12.90
C GLY A 158 -16.33 2.39 12.33
N THR A 159 -15.79 1.78 11.26
CA THR A 159 -14.52 2.22 10.66
C THR A 159 -14.59 3.64 10.11
N TRP A 160 -15.75 4.05 9.57
CA TRP A 160 -15.95 5.41 9.09
C TRP A 160 -15.76 6.44 10.19
N GLN A 161 -16.43 6.26 11.32
CA GLN A 161 -16.34 7.21 12.44
C GLN A 161 -14.93 7.27 13.02
N ALA A 162 -14.31 6.10 13.21
CA ALA A 162 -12.91 6.03 13.66
C ALA A 162 -11.95 6.70 12.66
N SER A 163 -12.18 6.53 11.35
CA SER A 163 -11.36 7.19 10.33
C SER A 163 -11.51 8.72 10.38
N LEU A 164 -12.73 9.24 10.56
CA LEU A 164 -12.95 10.68 10.72
C LEU A 164 -12.25 11.24 11.96
N GLU A 165 -12.30 10.50 13.07
CA GLU A 165 -11.63 10.89 14.31
C GLU A 165 -10.11 10.96 14.12
N ALA A 166 -9.51 9.94 13.51
CA ALA A 166 -8.09 9.91 13.19
C ALA A 166 -7.69 11.04 12.22
N LEU A 167 -8.48 11.29 11.19
CA LEU A 167 -8.23 12.39 10.24
C LEU A 167 -8.27 13.76 10.93
N ARG A 168 -9.24 13.98 11.84
CA ARG A 168 -9.27 15.21 12.65
C ARG A 168 -8.08 15.32 13.59
N LEU A 169 -7.60 14.20 14.16
CA LEU A 169 -6.37 14.17 14.95
C LEU A 169 -5.18 14.63 14.10
N LEU A 170 -5.02 14.07 12.92
CA LEU A 170 -3.96 14.46 11.97
C LEU A 170 -4.07 15.94 11.56
N ASN A 171 -5.28 16.43 11.26
CA ASN A 171 -5.48 17.83 10.90
C ASN A 171 -5.09 18.80 12.05
N ARG A 172 -5.36 18.43 13.33
CA ARG A 172 -4.91 19.23 14.49
C ARG A 172 -3.39 19.34 14.58
N LEU A 173 -2.66 18.35 14.06
CA LEU A 173 -1.19 18.34 14.00
C LEU A 173 -0.63 19.06 12.78
N GLY A 174 -1.50 19.50 11.85
CA GLY A 174 -1.12 20.22 10.65
C GLY A 174 -1.22 19.42 9.35
N TYR A 175 -1.45 18.12 9.38
CA TYR A 175 -1.65 17.33 8.17
C TYR A 175 -2.86 17.83 7.37
N GLY A 176 -2.73 17.82 6.02
CA GLY A 176 -3.80 18.28 5.15
C GLY A 176 -4.03 19.80 5.14
N GLN A 177 -3.25 20.57 5.93
CA GLN A 177 -3.36 22.02 6.03
C GLN A 177 -2.38 22.68 5.06
N GLN A 178 -2.85 23.71 4.35
CA GLN A 178 -2.03 24.44 3.42
C GLN A 178 -0.82 25.11 4.12
N GLY A 179 0.37 24.90 3.58
CA GLY A 179 1.60 25.51 4.07
C GLY A 179 2.23 24.86 5.31
N SER A 180 1.64 23.80 5.88
CA SER A 180 2.22 23.06 7.01
C SER A 180 3.44 22.22 6.62
N GLY A 181 3.48 21.75 5.37
CA GLY A 181 4.46 20.79 4.88
C GLY A 181 4.25 19.37 5.43
N LEU A 182 3.06 19.08 5.98
CA LEU A 182 2.62 17.75 6.44
C LEU A 182 1.57 17.22 5.47
N GLU A 183 1.99 16.31 4.60
CA GLU A 183 1.17 15.82 3.50
C GLU A 183 0.23 14.68 3.95
N LEU A 184 -1.05 14.84 3.63
CA LEU A 184 -2.11 13.86 3.82
C LEU A 184 -2.76 13.53 2.49
N THR A 185 -2.53 12.34 2.00
CA THR A 185 -3.17 11.78 0.81
C THR A 185 -4.25 10.80 1.23
N LEU A 186 -5.45 10.93 0.71
CA LEU A 186 -6.49 9.92 0.86
C LEU A 186 -6.43 8.94 -0.31
N MET A 187 -6.49 7.65 0.01
CA MET A 187 -6.55 6.57 -0.98
C MET A 187 -7.96 5.99 -1.00
N SER A 188 -8.63 6.16 -2.13
CA SER A 188 -9.96 5.65 -2.40
C SER A 188 -9.88 4.31 -3.13
N ASN A 189 -10.73 3.36 -2.73
CA ASN A 189 -10.91 2.07 -3.39
C ASN A 189 -12.38 1.86 -3.71
N PRO A 190 -12.75 1.51 -4.94
CA PRO A 190 -14.14 1.20 -5.26
C PRO A 190 -14.59 -0.09 -4.57
N ALA A 191 -15.89 -0.18 -4.30
CA ALA A 191 -16.48 -1.40 -3.77
C ALA A 191 -16.65 -2.45 -4.88
N GLY A 192 -16.43 -3.72 -4.53
CA GLY A 192 -16.67 -4.85 -5.43
C GLY A 192 -15.85 -4.75 -6.73
N GLU A 193 -16.52 -5.04 -7.85
CA GLU A 193 -15.90 -5.12 -9.19
C GLU A 193 -15.86 -3.77 -9.95
N GLU A 194 -16.28 -2.68 -9.34
CA GLU A 194 -16.23 -1.37 -9.98
C GLU A 194 -14.78 -0.89 -10.12
N LEU A 195 -14.49 -0.24 -11.25
CA LEU A 195 -13.22 0.43 -11.45
C LEU A 195 -13.39 1.93 -11.21
N GLN A 196 -12.49 2.48 -10.43
CA GLN A 196 -12.50 3.90 -10.13
C GLN A 196 -11.71 4.67 -11.17
N GLN A 197 -12.35 5.70 -11.71
CA GLN A 197 -11.70 6.75 -12.46
C GLN A 197 -11.97 8.05 -11.72
N LEU A 198 -11.00 8.50 -10.92
CA LEU A 198 -11.14 9.78 -10.23
C LEU A 198 -11.10 10.92 -11.23
N THR A 199 -12.17 11.71 -11.22
CA THR A 199 -12.28 12.95 -12.00
C THR A 199 -12.08 14.17 -11.09
N PRO A 200 -11.82 15.36 -11.64
CA PRO A 200 -11.82 16.59 -10.84
C PRO A 200 -13.13 16.83 -10.08
N CYS A 201 -14.27 16.39 -10.64
CA CYS A 201 -15.57 16.49 -9.98
C CYS A 201 -15.64 15.56 -8.74
N ASP A 202 -15.04 14.38 -8.81
CA ASP A 202 -14.96 13.47 -7.66
C ASP A 202 -14.13 14.09 -6.55
N GLU A 203 -12.99 14.67 -6.85
CA GLU A 203 -12.16 15.33 -5.85
C GLU A 203 -12.91 16.50 -5.19
N ILE A 204 -13.63 17.33 -5.95
CA ILE A 204 -14.47 18.41 -5.41
C ILE A 204 -15.53 17.85 -4.47
N ARG A 205 -16.21 16.77 -4.85
CA ARG A 205 -17.20 16.08 -4.00
C ARG A 205 -16.57 15.59 -2.69
N TRP A 206 -15.43 14.90 -2.76
CA TRP A 206 -14.69 14.42 -1.59
C TRP A 206 -14.31 15.57 -0.65
N ARG A 207 -13.73 16.65 -1.19
CA ARG A 207 -13.35 17.83 -0.41
C ARG A 207 -14.54 18.44 0.30
N LYS A 208 -15.66 18.62 -0.41
CA LYS A 208 -16.89 19.16 0.18
C LYS A 208 -17.43 18.26 1.29
N THR A 209 -17.62 16.97 1.01
CA THR A 209 -18.19 16.00 1.97
C THR A 209 -17.35 15.89 3.24
N LEU A 210 -16.03 15.87 3.12
CA LEU A 210 -15.14 15.76 4.27
C LEU A 210 -14.96 17.10 5.01
N ALA A 211 -15.00 18.22 4.32
CA ALA A 211 -14.98 19.54 4.97
C ALA A 211 -16.21 19.75 5.88
N GLU A 212 -17.39 19.26 5.48
CA GLU A 212 -18.60 19.25 6.32
C GLU A 212 -18.43 18.41 7.60
N ARG A 213 -17.45 17.51 7.62
CA ARG A 213 -17.04 16.68 8.77
C ARG A 213 -15.81 17.22 9.51
N GLY A 214 -15.33 18.41 9.13
CA GLY A 214 -14.15 19.04 9.74
C GLY A 214 -12.83 18.37 9.36
N VAL A 215 -12.73 17.79 8.15
CA VAL A 215 -11.55 17.11 7.65
C VAL A 215 -11.05 17.79 6.37
N ALA A 216 -9.73 18.06 6.35
CA ALA A 216 -8.99 18.54 5.18
C ALA A 216 -7.91 17.52 4.77
N PHE A 217 -7.56 17.50 3.50
CA PHE A 217 -6.51 16.66 2.94
C PHE A 217 -5.83 17.35 1.74
N ASN A 218 -4.61 16.93 1.40
CA ASN A 218 -3.86 17.50 0.28
C ASN A 218 -4.24 16.85 -1.05
N HIS A 219 -4.20 15.52 -1.13
CA HIS A 219 -4.36 14.76 -2.36
C HIS A 219 -5.38 13.65 -2.23
N LEU A 220 -6.05 13.32 -3.33
CA LEU A 220 -6.90 12.15 -3.48
C LEU A 220 -6.35 11.27 -4.59
N ILE A 221 -6.11 10.00 -4.28
CA ILE A 221 -5.68 8.99 -5.25
C ILE A 221 -6.68 7.83 -5.28
N GLY A 222 -6.85 7.22 -6.44
CA GLY A 222 -7.67 6.03 -6.63
C GLY A 222 -6.80 4.79 -6.80
N LEU A 223 -7.17 3.72 -6.12
CA LEU A 223 -6.57 2.41 -6.30
C LEU A 223 -7.65 1.42 -6.69
N ASN A 224 -7.55 0.84 -7.89
CA ASN A 224 -8.37 -0.30 -8.27
C ASN A 224 -7.85 -1.56 -7.56
N ASN A 225 -8.77 -2.35 -7.01
CA ASN A 225 -8.39 -3.54 -6.27
C ASN A 225 -7.68 -4.55 -7.18
N MET A 226 -6.54 -5.06 -6.76
CA MET A 226 -5.93 -6.22 -7.42
C MET A 226 -6.72 -7.48 -7.07
N PRO A 227 -7.03 -8.35 -8.06
CA PRO A 227 -7.76 -9.59 -7.84
C PRO A 227 -6.84 -10.67 -7.22
N ILE A 228 -6.41 -10.42 -5.98
CA ILE A 228 -5.55 -11.30 -5.18
C ILE A 228 -6.06 -11.40 -3.75
N ALA A 229 -5.56 -12.37 -3.00
CA ALA A 229 -5.88 -12.62 -1.60
C ALA A 229 -7.41 -12.66 -1.34
N ARG A 230 -7.91 -11.93 -0.34
CA ARG A 230 -9.34 -11.95 0.02
C ARG A 230 -10.26 -11.43 -1.07
N PHE A 231 -9.81 -10.45 -1.84
CA PHE A 231 -10.62 -9.92 -2.94
C PHE A 231 -10.79 -10.95 -4.07
N LEU A 232 -9.75 -11.72 -4.39
CA LEU A 232 -9.89 -12.83 -5.35
C LEU A 232 -10.88 -13.88 -4.86
N LEU A 233 -10.83 -14.25 -3.58
CA LEU A 233 -11.81 -15.18 -2.99
C LEU A 233 -13.24 -14.66 -3.13
N GLU A 234 -13.47 -13.40 -2.82
CA GLU A 234 -14.79 -12.76 -2.97
C GLU A 234 -15.28 -12.80 -4.44
N LEU A 235 -14.41 -12.51 -5.39
CA LEU A 235 -14.72 -12.57 -6.82
C LEU A 235 -15.06 -14.02 -7.27
N GLU A 236 -14.29 -15.00 -6.82
CA GLU A 236 -14.53 -16.43 -7.11
C GLU A 236 -15.87 -16.91 -6.54
N GLU A 237 -16.17 -16.61 -5.27
CA GLU A 237 -17.44 -16.95 -4.63
C GLU A 237 -18.64 -16.36 -5.38
N GLN A 238 -18.47 -15.18 -5.93
CA GLN A 238 -19.50 -14.47 -6.73
C GLN A 238 -19.47 -14.84 -8.21
N GLN A 239 -18.54 -15.68 -8.66
CA GLN A 239 -18.32 -16.05 -10.07
C GLN A 239 -18.05 -14.82 -10.97
N ARG A 240 -17.31 -13.82 -10.46
CA ARG A 240 -17.05 -12.53 -11.14
C ARG A 240 -15.60 -12.31 -11.56
N THR A 241 -14.71 -13.25 -11.30
CA THR A 241 -13.27 -13.09 -11.59
C THR A 241 -13.00 -12.79 -13.05
N THR A 242 -13.61 -13.56 -13.98
CA THR A 242 -13.44 -13.34 -15.43
C THR A 242 -13.93 -11.95 -15.85
N ALA A 243 -15.11 -11.54 -15.36
CA ALA A 243 -15.69 -10.24 -15.69
C ALA A 243 -14.81 -9.09 -15.18
N TYR A 244 -14.27 -9.22 -13.96
CA TYR A 244 -13.39 -8.23 -13.37
C TYR A 244 -12.06 -8.10 -14.14
N LEU A 245 -11.43 -9.22 -14.50
CA LEU A 245 -10.20 -9.22 -15.31
C LEU A 245 -10.43 -8.59 -16.70
N GLN A 246 -11.58 -8.87 -17.33
CA GLN A 246 -11.94 -8.23 -18.59
C GLN A 246 -12.12 -6.70 -18.43
N ARG A 247 -12.71 -6.23 -17.33
CA ARG A 247 -12.82 -4.79 -17.04
C ARG A 247 -11.44 -4.14 -16.85
N LEU A 248 -10.57 -4.74 -16.04
CA LEU A 248 -9.20 -4.25 -15.85
C LEU A 248 -8.46 -4.13 -17.18
N ARG A 249 -8.60 -5.15 -18.03
CA ARG A 249 -8.01 -5.16 -19.37
C ARG A 249 -8.58 -4.06 -20.25
N GLY A 250 -9.91 -3.90 -20.27
CA GLY A 250 -10.58 -2.85 -21.04
C GLY A 250 -10.22 -1.42 -20.58
N ALA A 251 -9.83 -1.28 -19.32
CA ALA A 251 -9.39 -0.01 -18.74
C ALA A 251 -7.89 0.28 -18.94
N TYR A 252 -7.16 -0.64 -19.56
CA TYR A 252 -5.72 -0.44 -19.79
C TYR A 252 -5.43 0.78 -20.65
N ASN A 253 -4.53 1.62 -20.15
CA ASN A 253 -4.06 2.79 -20.87
C ASN A 253 -2.54 2.68 -21.14
N PRO A 254 -2.11 2.47 -22.39
CA PRO A 254 -0.69 2.37 -22.73
C PRO A 254 0.13 3.60 -22.30
N CYS A 255 -0.48 4.79 -22.29
CA CYS A 255 0.20 6.02 -21.90
C CYS A 255 0.59 6.05 -20.40
N SER A 256 -0.04 5.23 -19.57
CA SER A 256 0.30 5.14 -18.13
C SER A 256 1.55 4.30 -17.85
N VAL A 257 2.00 3.48 -18.81
CA VAL A 257 3.11 2.52 -18.61
C VAL A 257 4.41 3.20 -18.22
N SER A 258 4.72 4.36 -18.81
CA SER A 258 5.92 5.12 -18.49
C SER A 258 5.96 5.65 -17.05
N GLY A 259 4.80 5.85 -16.43
CA GLY A 259 4.63 6.36 -15.06
C GLY A 259 4.37 5.29 -14.00
N LEU A 260 4.48 4.00 -14.34
CA LEU A 260 4.25 2.93 -13.37
C LEU A 260 5.32 2.93 -12.28
N MET A 261 4.89 2.91 -11.02
CA MET A 261 5.75 2.92 -9.83
C MET A 261 6.75 1.76 -9.82
N CYS A 262 6.32 0.55 -10.21
CA CYS A 262 7.14 -0.65 -10.22
C CYS A 262 8.40 -0.55 -11.10
N ARG A 263 8.50 0.45 -11.97
CA ARG A 263 9.69 0.70 -12.80
C ARG A 263 10.87 1.29 -12.01
N SER A 264 10.61 1.96 -10.91
CA SER A 264 11.61 2.62 -10.05
C SER A 264 11.51 2.24 -8.57
N THR A 265 10.65 1.28 -8.24
CA THR A 265 10.45 0.75 -6.89
C THR A 265 11.20 -0.56 -6.69
N LEU A 266 11.84 -0.71 -5.54
CA LEU A 266 12.29 -1.99 -5.00
C LEU A 266 11.44 -2.29 -3.77
N SER A 267 10.69 -3.38 -3.81
CA SER A 267 9.80 -3.80 -2.74
C SER A 267 10.40 -4.99 -2.00
N VAL A 268 10.59 -4.85 -0.69
CA VAL A 268 11.19 -5.85 0.18
C VAL A 268 10.10 -6.57 0.96
N SER A 269 10.05 -7.89 0.87
CA SER A 269 9.12 -8.70 1.66
C SER A 269 9.56 -8.80 3.12
N PRO A 270 8.68 -9.26 4.04
CA PRO A 270 9.08 -9.54 5.41
C PRO A 270 10.21 -10.56 5.55
N GLN A 271 10.41 -11.41 4.54
CA GLN A 271 11.48 -12.42 4.49
C GLN A 271 12.79 -11.89 3.87
N GLY A 272 12.78 -10.63 3.39
CA GLY A 272 13.94 -10.01 2.73
C GLY A 272 14.04 -10.30 1.23
N GLU A 273 13.03 -10.93 0.64
CA GLU A 273 12.97 -11.18 -0.79
C GLU A 273 12.62 -9.89 -1.56
N LEU A 274 13.11 -9.78 -2.79
CA LEU A 274 13.00 -8.57 -3.60
C LEU A 274 11.97 -8.70 -4.72
N PHE A 275 11.14 -7.67 -4.84
CA PHE A 275 10.05 -7.57 -5.81
C PHE A 275 10.04 -6.17 -6.42
N ASP A 276 9.29 -5.98 -7.50
CA ASP A 276 9.03 -4.67 -8.09
C ASP A 276 7.80 -3.96 -7.48
N CYS A 277 6.92 -4.70 -6.80
CA CYS A 277 5.81 -4.14 -6.01
C CYS A 277 5.29 -5.15 -4.97
N ASP A 278 4.52 -4.67 -3.98
CA ASP A 278 3.91 -5.47 -2.93
C ASP A 278 2.81 -6.44 -3.45
N PHE A 279 2.16 -6.14 -4.57
CA PHE A 279 1.23 -7.08 -5.20
C PHE A 279 1.94 -8.35 -5.69
N ASN A 280 3.12 -8.21 -6.28
CA ASN A 280 3.92 -9.35 -6.73
C ASN A 280 4.46 -10.19 -5.58
N GLN A 281 4.64 -9.60 -4.39
CA GLN A 281 4.95 -10.38 -3.17
C GLN A 281 3.83 -11.39 -2.86
N MET A 282 2.57 -10.98 -2.93
CA MET A 282 1.43 -11.86 -2.65
C MET A 282 1.23 -12.97 -3.68
N LEU A 283 1.79 -12.79 -4.87
CA LEU A 283 1.80 -13.78 -5.94
C LEU A 283 3.09 -14.59 -6.01
N GLU A 284 4.05 -14.34 -5.12
CA GLU A 284 5.39 -14.96 -5.15
C GLU A 284 6.03 -14.86 -6.55
N LEU A 285 6.03 -13.63 -7.09
CA LEU A 285 6.65 -13.27 -8.36
C LEU A 285 7.86 -12.37 -8.08
N PRO A 286 8.98 -12.92 -7.60
CA PRO A 286 10.17 -12.15 -7.27
C PRO A 286 10.80 -11.55 -8.53
N LEU A 287 11.68 -10.59 -8.34
CA LEU A 287 12.52 -10.08 -9.41
C LEU A 287 13.29 -11.23 -10.08
N PRO A 288 13.60 -11.15 -11.38
CA PRO A 288 14.34 -12.19 -12.10
C PRO A 288 15.66 -12.56 -11.39
N LEU A 289 16.05 -13.82 -11.47
CA LEU A 289 17.22 -14.41 -10.78
C LEU A 289 18.53 -13.65 -11.00
N GLU A 290 18.68 -12.99 -12.13
CA GLU A 290 19.83 -12.12 -12.43
C GLU A 290 19.89 -10.88 -11.50
N LEU A 291 18.74 -10.47 -10.96
CA LEU A 291 18.58 -9.42 -9.96
C LEU A 291 18.26 -10.00 -8.56
N ALA A 292 17.62 -11.16 -8.48
CA ALA A 292 17.22 -11.82 -7.23
C ALA A 292 18.34 -12.65 -6.57
N SER A 293 19.40 -13.00 -7.31
CA SER A 293 20.64 -13.56 -6.73
C SER A 293 21.44 -12.51 -5.94
N VAL A 294 20.98 -11.27 -5.97
CA VAL A 294 21.50 -10.13 -5.23
C VAL A 294 20.58 -9.96 -4.03
N GLY A 295 20.96 -10.50 -2.89
CA GLY A 295 20.28 -10.20 -1.63
C GLY A 295 20.36 -8.71 -1.31
N LEU A 296 19.58 -8.26 -0.32
CA LEU A 296 19.65 -6.88 0.19
C LEU A 296 21.10 -6.44 0.47
N ASP A 297 21.96 -7.37 0.86
CA ASP A 297 23.37 -7.14 1.17
C ASP A 297 24.24 -6.85 -0.06
N ASP A 298 23.83 -7.30 -1.24
CA ASP A 298 24.61 -7.21 -2.48
C ASP A 298 24.23 -6.03 -3.39
N LEU A 299 23.15 -5.28 -3.05
CA LEU A 299 22.62 -4.20 -3.89
C LEU A 299 23.55 -2.99 -4.05
N GLY A 300 24.61 -2.89 -3.23
CA GLY A 300 25.50 -1.72 -3.20
C GLY A 300 26.50 -1.55 -4.34
N GLY A 301 26.55 -2.46 -5.32
CA GLY A 301 27.55 -2.44 -6.39
C GLY A 301 27.01 -2.53 -7.82
N ARG A 302 25.67 -2.50 -8.01
CA ARG A 302 25.07 -2.65 -9.34
C ARG A 302 24.05 -1.55 -9.60
N GLU A 303 24.02 -1.04 -10.83
CA GLU A 303 22.87 -0.25 -11.32
C GLU A 303 21.65 -1.18 -11.34
N ILE A 304 20.64 -0.85 -10.53
CA ILE A 304 19.36 -1.55 -10.43
C ILE A 304 18.42 -1.00 -11.50
#